data_fea52399a9eb3ce8f7bc67fe9c6c24a6
#
_entry.id   fea52399a9eb3ce8f7bc67fe9c6c24a6
#
_cell.length_a   1.000
_cell.length_b   1.000
_cell.length_c   1.000
_cell.angle_alpha   90.00
_cell.angle_beta   90.00
_cell.angle_gamma   90.00
#
_symmetry.space_group_name_H-M   'P 1'
#
loop_
_entity.id
_entity.type
_entity.pdbx_description
1 polymer ?
#
loop_
_entity_poly.entity_id
_entity_poly.type
_entity_poly.pdbx_seq_one_letter_code
_entity_poly.pdbx_strand_id
1 'polypeptide(L)'
;MDFTLNEEQKMLVDTIRTMGQREKFKELARHIDETGEFPYDLLKKYADLGLLGMTISAEHGGGGQPALNAILCIEELAKFSPMIAAPVFESNVGPVRVIDIFGTVEQKKTIVPGVCRGELSVSVCMTE
;
A
#
# COMPACT_ATOMS: atom_id res chain seq x y z
N MET A 1 -24.37 1.33 -15.09
CA MET A 1 -23.19 1.53 -14.23
C MET A 1 -21.99 1.64 -15.15
N ASP A 2 -21.20 2.70 -15.04
CA ASP A 2 -19.99 2.88 -15.85
C ASP A 2 -18.77 2.42 -15.05
N PHE A 3 -18.00 1.48 -15.60
CA PHE A 3 -16.76 0.96 -15.02
C PHE A 3 -15.50 1.55 -15.67
N THR A 4 -15.67 2.59 -16.48
CA THR A 4 -14.56 3.27 -17.15
C THR A 4 -13.73 4.05 -16.13
N LEU A 5 -12.41 3.83 -16.13
CA LEU A 5 -11.50 4.60 -15.31
C LEU A 5 -11.43 6.05 -15.83
N ASN A 6 -11.41 7.01 -14.91
CA ASN A 6 -11.13 8.39 -15.26
C ASN A 6 -9.63 8.59 -15.60
N GLU A 7 -9.26 9.77 -16.12
CA GLU A 7 -7.89 10.03 -16.57
C GLU A 7 -6.85 9.93 -15.44
N GLU A 8 -7.20 10.39 -14.23
CA GLU A 8 -6.31 10.29 -13.05
C GLU A 8 -6.05 8.84 -12.66
N GLN A 9 -7.09 8.01 -12.70
CA GLN A 9 -6.97 6.57 -12.41
C GLN A 9 -6.15 5.83 -13.47
N LYS A 10 -6.32 6.18 -14.75
CA LYS A 10 -5.49 5.64 -15.84
C LYS A 10 -4.02 6.01 -15.65
N MET A 11 -3.75 7.29 -15.35
CA MET A 11 -2.39 7.76 -15.07
C MET A 11 -1.78 7.06 -13.86
N LEU A 12 -2.55 6.83 -12.80
CA LEU A 12 -2.12 6.10 -11.62
C LEU A 12 -1.71 4.66 -11.97
N VAL A 13 -2.57 3.94 -12.68
CA VAL A 13 -2.32 2.57 -13.14
C VAL A 13 -1.06 2.51 -14.01
N ASP A 14 -0.90 3.42 -14.98
CA ASP A 14 0.26 3.45 -15.86
C ASP A 14 1.56 3.80 -15.12
N THR A 15 1.47 4.67 -14.12
CA THR A 15 2.61 5.02 -13.25
C THR A 15 3.08 3.80 -12.47
N ILE A 16 2.18 3.07 -11.83
CA ILE A 16 2.49 1.86 -11.07
C ILE A 16 3.09 0.78 -11.98
N ARG A 17 2.51 0.56 -13.14
CA ARG A 17 3.00 -0.40 -14.14
C ARG A 17 4.42 -0.07 -14.60
N THR A 18 4.66 1.18 -14.97
CA THR A 18 5.97 1.67 -15.42
C THR A 18 7.02 1.56 -14.32
N MET A 19 6.65 1.93 -13.09
CA MET A 19 7.51 1.77 -11.92
C MET A 19 7.92 0.32 -11.73
N GLY A 20 6.96 -0.61 -11.75
CA GLY A 20 7.24 -2.03 -11.53
C GLY A 20 8.16 -2.64 -12.60
N GLN A 21 8.06 -2.17 -13.85
CA GLN A 21 8.98 -2.56 -14.92
C GLN A 21 10.38 -1.99 -14.71
N ARG A 22 10.48 -0.69 -14.44
CA ARG A 22 11.76 0.01 -14.23
C ARG A 22 12.52 -0.54 -13.02
N GLU A 23 11.82 -0.79 -11.93
CA GLU A 23 12.39 -1.30 -10.67
C GLU A 23 12.51 -2.82 -10.65
N LYS A 24 12.19 -3.49 -11.76
CA LYS A 24 12.33 -4.94 -11.93
C LYS A 24 11.61 -5.76 -10.83
N PHE A 25 10.37 -5.41 -10.56
CA PHE A 25 9.60 -6.04 -9.47
C PHE A 25 9.46 -7.57 -9.58
N LYS A 26 9.54 -8.14 -10.78
CA LYS A 26 9.55 -9.60 -10.95
C LYS A 26 10.83 -10.25 -10.38
N GLU A 27 11.98 -9.61 -10.58
CA GLU A 27 13.26 -10.09 -10.04
C GLU A 27 13.31 -9.89 -8.53
N LEU A 28 12.83 -8.73 -8.04
CA LEU A 28 12.71 -8.47 -6.61
C LEU A 28 11.77 -9.49 -5.94
N ALA A 29 10.62 -9.78 -6.54
CA ALA A 29 9.68 -10.75 -6.02
C ALA A 29 10.30 -12.15 -5.89
N ARG A 30 11.07 -12.57 -6.90
CA ARG A 30 11.80 -13.85 -6.85
C ARG A 30 12.84 -13.86 -5.73
N HIS A 31 13.60 -12.77 -5.58
CA HIS A 31 14.58 -12.64 -4.50
C HIS A 31 13.93 -12.74 -3.12
N ILE A 32 12.81 -12.04 -2.90
CA ILE A 32 12.04 -12.13 -1.66
C ILE A 32 11.56 -13.55 -1.38
N ASP A 33 11.06 -14.23 -2.42
CA ASP A 33 10.56 -15.61 -2.30
C ASP A 33 11.67 -16.61 -1.96
N GLU A 34 12.87 -16.42 -2.52
CA GLU A 34 14.03 -17.27 -2.27
C GLU A 34 14.69 -17.02 -0.90
N THR A 35 14.73 -15.78 -0.44
CA THR A 35 15.47 -15.37 0.77
C THR A 35 14.60 -15.20 2.01
N GLY A 36 13.31 -14.90 1.84
CA GLY A 36 12.41 -14.49 2.91
C GLY A 36 12.71 -13.08 3.45
N GLU A 37 13.56 -12.30 2.80
CA GLU A 37 13.90 -10.93 3.23
C GLU A 37 12.74 -9.96 3.00
N PHE A 38 12.42 -9.17 4.02
CA PHE A 38 11.37 -8.14 3.88
C PHE A 38 11.93 -6.92 3.12
N PRO A 39 11.21 -6.41 2.09
CA PRO A 39 11.71 -5.35 1.22
C PRO A 39 11.54 -3.95 1.84
N TYR A 40 12.30 -3.61 2.88
CA TYR A 40 12.22 -2.30 3.56
C TYR A 40 12.44 -1.10 2.63
N ASP A 41 13.33 -1.22 1.65
CA ASP A 41 13.58 -0.16 0.67
C ASP A 41 12.36 0.09 -0.22
N LEU A 42 11.60 -0.97 -0.52
CA LEU A 42 10.34 -0.85 -1.26
C LEU A 42 9.28 -0.14 -0.43
N LEU A 43 9.19 -0.45 0.86
CA LEU A 43 8.26 0.20 1.78
C LEU A 43 8.50 1.71 1.84
N LYS A 44 9.76 2.12 1.99
CA LYS A 44 10.14 3.54 1.98
C LYS A 44 9.79 4.22 0.65
N LYS A 45 10.09 3.57 -0.47
CA LYS A 45 9.74 4.07 -1.80
C LYS A 45 8.23 4.26 -1.96
N TYR A 46 7.43 3.32 -1.47
CA TYR A 46 5.96 3.45 -1.49
C TYR A 46 5.47 4.61 -0.63
N ALA A 47 6.08 4.83 0.53
CA ALA A 47 5.77 5.99 1.37
C ALA A 47 6.08 7.31 0.65
N ASP A 48 7.26 7.43 0.05
CA ASP A 48 7.69 8.64 -0.69
C ASP A 48 6.78 8.94 -1.88
N LEU A 49 6.17 7.92 -2.48
CA LEU A 49 5.20 8.04 -3.57
C LEU A 49 3.75 8.25 -3.10
N GLY A 50 3.51 8.27 -1.79
CA GLY A 50 2.17 8.40 -1.22
C GLY A 50 1.27 7.19 -1.44
N LEU A 51 1.83 6.01 -1.68
CA LEU A 51 1.07 4.78 -1.87
C LEU A 51 0.64 4.14 -0.54
N LEU A 52 1.35 4.43 0.55
CA LEU A 52 0.98 3.97 1.87
C LEU A 52 -0.01 4.96 2.49
N GLY A 53 -1.13 4.44 3.00
CA GLY A 53 -2.16 5.27 3.62
C GLY A 53 -2.93 6.17 2.65
N MET A 54 -3.01 5.86 1.36
CA MET A 54 -3.80 6.63 0.38
C MET A 54 -5.23 6.85 0.85
N THR A 55 -5.84 5.84 1.47
CA THR A 55 -7.25 5.86 1.91
C THR A 55 -7.44 6.42 3.32
N ILE A 56 -6.35 6.63 4.03
CA ILE A 56 -6.35 7.17 5.40
C ILE A 56 -6.57 8.68 5.35
N SER A 57 -7.28 9.23 6.33
CA SER A 57 -7.54 10.67 6.38
C SER A 57 -6.25 11.48 6.49
N ALA A 58 -6.25 12.68 5.93
CA ALA A 58 -5.13 13.62 6.04
C ALA A 58 -4.82 13.99 7.51
N GLU A 59 -5.81 13.96 8.38
CA GLU A 59 -5.66 14.18 9.83
C GLU A 59 -4.69 13.17 10.47
N HIS A 60 -4.66 11.94 9.95
CA HIS A 60 -3.77 10.88 10.41
C HIS A 60 -2.54 10.68 9.52
N GLY A 61 -2.26 11.62 8.62
CA GLY A 61 -1.08 11.60 7.75
C GLY A 61 -1.26 10.82 6.45
N GLY A 62 -2.49 10.45 6.11
CA GLY A 62 -2.83 9.77 4.86
C GLY A 62 -3.21 10.68 3.72
N GLY A 63 -3.58 10.10 2.58
CA GLY A 63 -3.91 10.81 1.34
C GLY A 63 -5.38 11.20 1.20
N GLY A 64 -6.29 10.67 2.01
CA GLY A 64 -7.73 10.93 1.93
C GLY A 64 -8.40 10.49 0.61
N GLN A 65 -7.76 9.61 -0.14
CA GLN A 65 -8.21 9.20 -1.47
C GLN A 65 -9.31 8.13 -1.41
N PRO A 66 -10.12 8.00 -2.47
CA PRO A 66 -11.06 6.90 -2.59
C PRO A 66 -10.38 5.53 -2.53
N ALA A 67 -11.02 4.56 -1.88
CA ALA A 67 -10.52 3.19 -1.80
C ALA A 67 -10.24 2.54 -3.17
N LEU A 68 -10.99 2.92 -4.20
CA LEU A 68 -10.79 2.45 -5.56
C LEU A 68 -9.36 2.72 -6.06
N ASN A 69 -8.79 3.89 -5.76
CA ASN A 69 -7.43 4.22 -6.17
C ASN A 69 -6.39 3.27 -5.56
N ALA A 70 -6.54 2.95 -4.27
CA ALA A 70 -5.68 1.96 -3.62
C ALA A 70 -5.84 0.56 -4.22
N ILE A 71 -7.07 0.14 -4.52
CA ILE A 71 -7.35 -1.16 -5.16
C ILE A 71 -6.71 -1.24 -6.54
N LEU A 72 -6.78 -0.19 -7.35
CA LEU A 72 -6.12 -0.14 -8.66
C LEU A 72 -4.59 -0.28 -8.54
N CYS A 73 -3.98 0.37 -7.55
CA CYS A 73 -2.55 0.20 -7.27
C CYS A 73 -2.22 -1.25 -6.86
N ILE A 74 -3.01 -1.82 -5.94
CA ILE A 74 -2.83 -3.19 -5.47
C ILE A 74 -2.95 -4.18 -6.63
N GLU A 75 -3.95 -4.01 -7.50
CA GLU A 75 -4.14 -4.85 -8.67
C GLU A 75 -2.92 -4.82 -9.60
N GLU A 76 -2.41 -3.63 -9.93
CA GLU A 76 -1.24 -3.51 -10.81
C GLU A 76 0.04 -4.08 -10.17
N LEU A 77 0.26 -3.85 -8.89
CA LEU A 77 1.40 -4.40 -8.15
C LEU A 77 1.32 -5.93 -8.03
N ALA A 78 0.12 -6.48 -7.78
CA ALA A 78 -0.10 -7.91 -7.67
C ALA A 78 0.16 -8.68 -8.96
N LYS A 79 0.12 -8.02 -10.14
CA LYS A 79 0.54 -8.62 -11.42
C LYS A 79 2.04 -8.98 -11.45
N PHE A 80 2.84 -8.32 -10.63
CA PHE A 80 4.25 -8.69 -10.42
C PHE A 80 4.37 -9.77 -9.34
N SER A 81 3.80 -9.54 -8.16
CA SER A 81 3.71 -10.51 -7.07
C SER A 81 2.77 -10.00 -5.95
N PRO A 82 2.04 -10.89 -5.26
CA PRO A 82 1.32 -10.53 -4.04
C PRO A 82 2.22 -9.91 -2.97
N MET A 83 3.47 -10.36 -2.84
CA MET A 83 4.44 -9.80 -1.88
C MET A 83 4.81 -8.35 -2.18
N ILE A 84 4.85 -7.97 -3.45
CA ILE A 84 5.07 -6.59 -3.90
C ILE A 84 3.86 -5.70 -3.60
N ALA A 85 2.64 -6.26 -3.65
CA ALA A 85 1.40 -5.53 -3.38
C ALA A 85 1.05 -5.45 -1.89
N ALA A 86 1.52 -6.39 -1.08
CA ALA A 86 1.13 -6.53 0.33
C ALA A 86 1.31 -5.23 1.15
N PRO A 87 2.41 -4.48 1.07
CA PRO A 87 2.56 -3.24 1.84
C PRO A 87 1.49 -2.20 1.52
N VAL A 88 1.07 -2.09 0.26
CA VAL A 88 0.01 -1.16 -0.16
C VAL A 88 -1.36 -1.66 0.30
N PHE A 89 -1.60 -2.97 0.26
CA PHE A 89 -2.82 -3.57 0.81
C PHE A 89 -2.93 -3.33 2.33
N GLU A 90 -1.89 -3.66 3.08
CA GLU A 90 -1.89 -3.57 4.55
C GLU A 90 -2.06 -2.14 5.05
N SER A 91 -1.45 -1.17 4.36
CA SER A 91 -1.50 0.24 4.71
C SER A 91 -2.74 0.99 4.23
N ASN A 92 -3.62 0.39 3.43
CA ASN A 92 -4.78 1.08 2.86
C ASN A 92 -6.12 0.42 3.18
N VAL A 93 -6.24 -0.89 2.96
CA VAL A 93 -7.53 -1.61 3.05
C VAL A 93 -7.47 -2.79 4.01
N GLY A 94 -6.28 -3.14 4.48
CA GLY A 94 -6.02 -4.21 5.42
C GLY A 94 -5.99 -3.72 6.88
N PRO A 95 -5.00 -4.17 7.67
CA PRO A 95 -4.95 -3.99 9.13
C PRO A 95 -4.95 -2.53 9.58
N VAL A 96 -4.29 -1.63 8.88
CA VAL A 96 -4.28 -0.21 9.27
C VAL A 96 -5.68 0.40 9.25
N ARG A 97 -6.53 -0.06 8.33
CA ARG A 97 -7.90 0.44 8.24
C ARG A 97 -8.74 0.05 9.45
N VAL A 98 -8.48 -1.10 10.04
CA VAL A 98 -9.12 -1.53 11.29
C VAL A 98 -8.73 -0.57 12.44
N ILE A 99 -7.44 -0.20 12.53
CA ILE A 99 -6.97 0.76 13.53
C ILE A 99 -7.59 2.15 13.27
N ASP A 100 -7.62 2.59 12.02
CA ASP A 100 -8.18 3.90 11.63
C ASP A 100 -9.67 4.02 11.97
N ILE A 101 -10.44 2.94 11.84
CA ILE A 101 -11.89 2.94 12.12
C ILE A 101 -12.15 2.72 13.62
N PHE A 102 -11.59 1.68 14.20
CA PHE A 102 -11.95 1.16 15.52
C PHE A 102 -10.95 1.46 16.64
N GLY A 103 -9.75 1.92 16.30
CA GLY A 103 -8.71 2.24 17.27
C GLY A 103 -9.09 3.42 18.17
N THR A 104 -8.51 3.46 19.36
CA THR A 104 -8.58 4.63 20.23
C THR A 104 -7.85 5.82 19.59
N VAL A 105 -8.13 7.03 20.09
CA VAL A 105 -7.43 8.25 19.63
C VAL A 105 -5.91 8.12 19.76
N GLU A 106 -5.44 7.49 20.84
CA GLU A 106 -4.02 7.26 21.08
C GLU A 106 -3.43 6.26 20.09
N GLN A 107 -4.10 5.13 19.84
CA GLN A 107 -3.67 4.15 18.85
C GLN A 107 -3.58 4.74 17.43
N LYS A 108 -4.58 5.51 17.03
CA LYS A 108 -4.58 6.19 15.73
C LYS A 108 -3.40 7.14 15.60
N LYS A 109 -3.16 8.00 16.60
CA LYS A 109 -2.07 8.98 16.58
C LYS A 109 -0.68 8.34 16.62
N THR A 110 -0.54 7.21 17.29
CA THR A 110 0.75 6.55 17.47
C THR A 110 1.11 5.66 16.28
N ILE A 111 0.15 4.90 15.75
CA ILE A 111 0.42 3.84 14.76
C ILE A 111 0.25 4.35 13.34
N VAL A 112 -0.89 4.98 13.04
CA VAL A 112 -1.29 5.26 11.66
C VAL A 112 -0.31 6.17 10.90
N PRO A 113 0.19 7.29 11.48
CA PRO A 113 1.17 8.11 10.81
C PRO A 113 2.49 7.38 10.50
N GLY A 114 2.93 6.50 11.39
CA GLY A 114 4.13 5.68 11.18
C GLY A 114 3.98 4.70 10.01
N VAL A 115 2.78 4.13 9.83
CA VAL A 115 2.46 3.29 8.67
C VAL A 115 2.46 4.10 7.38
N CYS A 116 1.84 5.28 7.38
CA CYS A 116 1.81 6.15 6.19
C CYS A 116 3.21 6.60 5.75
N ARG A 117 4.15 6.77 6.69
CA ARG A 117 5.55 7.11 6.40
C ARG A 117 6.45 5.91 6.10
N GLY A 118 5.92 4.69 6.15
CA GLY A 118 6.72 3.48 5.94
C GLY A 118 7.70 3.15 7.08
N GLU A 119 7.50 3.72 8.25
CA GLU A 119 8.30 3.47 9.47
C GLU A 119 7.79 2.25 10.24
N LEU A 120 6.51 1.94 10.09
CA LEU A 120 5.84 0.81 10.71
C LEU A 120 5.14 -0.04 9.67
N SER A 121 5.15 -1.34 9.86
CA SER A 121 4.28 -2.27 9.16
C SER A 121 3.32 -2.91 10.17
N VAL A 122 2.10 -3.15 9.74
CA VAL A 122 1.05 -3.79 10.55
C VAL A 122 0.50 -4.99 9.79
N SER A 123 0.22 -6.06 10.51
CA SER A 123 -0.37 -7.26 9.93
C SER A 123 -1.53 -7.77 10.77
N VAL A 124 -2.37 -8.62 10.17
CA VAL A 124 -3.50 -9.25 10.84
C VAL A 124 -3.12 -10.70 11.21
N CYS A 125 -3.22 -11.02 12.50
CA CYS A 125 -3.05 -12.37 13.02
C CYS A 125 -4.44 -12.91 13.40
N MET A 126 -5.14 -13.56 12.46
CA MET A 126 -6.47 -14.10 12.67
C MET A 126 -6.51 -15.62 12.76
N THR A 127 -5.54 -16.29 12.18
CA THR A 127 -5.46 -17.76 12.17
C THR A 127 -4.38 -18.22 13.12
N GLU A 128 -4.75 -19.09 14.07
CA GLU A 128 -3.83 -19.76 14.99
C GLU A 128 -3.46 -21.15 14.47
#